data_c6b9bf2657b4845005e45419dc991d68
#
_entry.id   c6b9bf2657b4845005e45419dc991d68
#
_cell.length_a   1.000
_cell.length_b   1.000
_cell.length_c   1.000
_cell.angle_alpha   90.00
_cell.angle_beta   90.00
_cell.angle_gamma   90.00
#
_symmetry.space_group_name_H-M   'P 1'
#
loop_
_entity.id
_entity.type
_entity.pdbx_description
1 polymer ?
#
loop_
_entity_poly.entity_id
_entity_poly.type
_entity_poly.pdbx_seq_one_letter_code
_entity_poly.pdbx_strand_id
1 'polypeptide(L)'
;MNKKVLSLGVMLSLATTGAMAADVVTTSVNNGDQLSKYQKEAIQLTQKQLAEKSVQDSKTYESKLDLDESRTIDLALANNRTAKQTKWGYEAAKSAVSQVAAGKNPSVSYGWSAQKTGGDTGRGKSGSHNFSISAPVFNPQLDASIDSARYTREGTGASYEEALQQAKYDAISGYYTLIMNRNLVDVAQQAVKDYQGHVTNVQAQYNVGLVASSDVLAAKTNLADSETSLVKAQNAANLAEASLNQVIAYPVQTAINTAEHDLQYKPYNVTLEQAKAYALLHRSALVKSALDVKSAEEAVKSAKAGYLPTVAVKAGRGYADPDGYFGTSTKSWSVGATASWSLWDGGATQNAIKKANAQLEQAKEANLATVDAVLLAVQKAYLNLRSAEQTIQSTQTAVAQGQESFRIATLRYRAGVGTNLDVLDAETKLTTARNNYVQALYNYNISIAALEQLTGVPLNTPVGQGAEIIANSGALEQLAKLGSNQ
;
A
#
# COMPACT_ATOMS: atom_id res chain seq x y z
N MET A 1 -5.58 -34.39 -21.54
CA MET A 1 -4.96 -33.37 -20.67
C MET A 1 -4.77 -32.10 -21.48
N ASN A 2 -5.74 -31.19 -21.46
CA ASN A 2 -5.60 -29.88 -22.13
C ASN A 2 -5.93 -28.80 -21.10
N LYS A 3 -4.87 -28.13 -20.64
CA LYS A 3 -4.98 -26.90 -19.85
C LYS A 3 -5.34 -25.76 -20.80
N LYS A 4 -6.58 -25.31 -20.81
CA LYS A 4 -6.96 -24.02 -21.40
C LYS A 4 -6.84 -22.96 -20.30
N VAL A 5 -5.85 -22.11 -20.44
CA VAL A 5 -5.72 -20.86 -19.70
C VAL A 5 -6.80 -19.92 -20.22
N LEU A 6 -7.76 -19.55 -19.35
CA LEU A 6 -8.73 -18.50 -19.64
C LEU A 6 -8.04 -17.13 -19.43
N SER A 7 -7.74 -16.46 -20.53
CA SER A 7 -7.44 -15.03 -20.52
C SER A 7 -8.76 -14.26 -20.45
N LEU A 8 -9.02 -13.61 -19.31
CA LEU A 8 -10.14 -12.68 -19.13
C LEU A 8 -9.77 -11.36 -19.81
N GLY A 9 -10.06 -11.24 -21.10
CA GLY A 9 -9.95 -9.99 -21.84
C GLY A 9 -11.15 -9.09 -21.55
N VAL A 10 -11.03 -8.13 -20.66
CA VAL A 10 -12.00 -7.04 -20.51
C VAL A 10 -11.65 -5.99 -21.55
N MET A 11 -12.31 -6.02 -22.71
CA MET A 11 -12.33 -4.87 -23.61
C MET A 11 -13.33 -3.85 -23.09
N LEU A 12 -12.82 -2.79 -22.47
CA LEU A 12 -13.60 -1.60 -22.11
C LEU A 12 -13.60 -0.66 -23.31
N SER A 13 -14.66 -0.71 -24.13
CA SER A 13 -14.90 0.31 -25.14
C SER A 13 -15.62 1.49 -24.49
N LEU A 14 -14.93 2.64 -24.42
CA LEU A 14 -15.45 3.90 -23.90
C LEU A 14 -16.30 4.59 -24.96
N ALA A 15 -17.57 4.80 -24.64
CA ALA A 15 -18.42 5.76 -25.34
C ALA A 15 -18.93 6.79 -24.34
N THR A 16 -18.73 8.04 -24.70
CA THR A 16 -19.22 9.27 -24.08
C THR A 16 -20.74 9.26 -23.94
N THR A 17 -21.21 9.66 -22.76
CA THR A 17 -22.55 10.06 -22.29
C THR A 17 -23.19 9.12 -21.29
N GLY A 18 -23.59 9.68 -20.15
CA GLY A 18 -24.05 9.04 -18.93
C GLY A 18 -25.39 8.26 -18.96
N ALA A 19 -25.75 7.67 -20.10
CA ALA A 19 -26.98 6.86 -20.21
C ALA A 19 -26.73 5.41 -20.70
N MET A 20 -25.48 5.03 -21.05
CA MET A 20 -25.20 3.72 -21.66
C MET A 20 -24.39 2.75 -20.79
N ALA A 21 -24.16 3.04 -19.50
CA ALA A 21 -23.39 2.15 -18.64
C ALA A 21 -24.13 0.85 -18.24
N ALA A 22 -25.44 0.79 -18.43
CA ALA A 22 -26.24 -0.39 -18.09
C ALA A 22 -26.29 -1.44 -19.21
N ASP A 23 -26.15 -1.04 -20.47
CA ASP A 23 -26.35 -1.98 -21.61
C ASP A 23 -25.05 -2.65 -22.12
N VAL A 24 -23.88 -2.14 -21.79
CA VAL A 24 -22.60 -2.67 -22.30
C VAL A 24 -22.14 -3.95 -21.59
N VAL A 25 -22.67 -4.22 -20.40
CA VAL A 25 -22.24 -5.39 -19.62
C VAL A 25 -23.00 -6.68 -19.99
N THR A 26 -24.09 -6.57 -20.76
CA THR A 26 -24.96 -7.71 -21.07
C THR A 26 -24.56 -8.54 -22.29
N THR A 27 -23.61 -8.09 -23.11
CA THR A 27 -23.36 -8.72 -24.43
C THR A 27 -22.10 -9.60 -24.53
N SER A 28 -21.28 -9.76 -23.49
CA SER A 28 -20.02 -10.54 -23.61
C SER A 28 -19.88 -11.80 -22.77
N VAL A 29 -20.92 -12.27 -22.08
CA VAL A 29 -20.85 -13.54 -21.32
C VAL A 29 -21.82 -14.55 -21.89
N ASN A 30 -21.55 -15.01 -23.10
CA ASN A 30 -22.32 -16.11 -23.74
C ASN A 30 -21.91 -17.52 -23.24
N ASN A 31 -21.17 -17.60 -22.10
CA ASN A 31 -20.82 -18.83 -21.38
C ASN A 31 -21.49 -18.92 -20.00
N GLY A 32 -22.61 -18.21 -19.79
CA GLY A 32 -23.26 -18.10 -18.48
C GLY A 32 -23.79 -19.41 -17.88
N ASP A 33 -23.99 -20.44 -18.68
CA ASP A 33 -24.55 -21.71 -18.20
C ASP A 33 -23.55 -22.66 -17.55
N GLN A 34 -22.23 -22.40 -17.71
CA GLN A 34 -21.18 -23.23 -17.10
C GLN A 34 -20.61 -22.66 -15.79
N LEU A 35 -21.02 -21.45 -15.38
CA LEU A 35 -20.55 -20.85 -14.16
C LEU A 35 -21.27 -21.40 -12.93
N SER A 36 -20.52 -21.71 -11.87
CA SER A 36 -21.10 -22.10 -10.59
C SER A 36 -21.95 -20.96 -10.01
N LYS A 37 -22.87 -21.29 -9.10
CA LYS A 37 -23.70 -20.30 -8.38
C LYS A 37 -22.85 -19.18 -7.75
N TYR A 38 -21.74 -19.55 -7.12
CA TYR A 38 -20.84 -18.61 -6.46
C TYR A 38 -20.11 -17.67 -7.43
N GLN A 39 -19.77 -18.16 -8.62
CA GLN A 39 -19.17 -17.32 -9.67
C GLN A 39 -20.17 -16.30 -10.21
N LYS A 40 -21.44 -16.69 -10.40
CA LYS A 40 -22.52 -15.78 -10.81
C LYS A 40 -22.76 -14.70 -9.76
N GLU A 41 -22.79 -15.06 -8.46
CA GLU A 41 -22.91 -14.10 -7.35
C GLU A 41 -21.73 -13.13 -7.29
N ALA A 42 -20.49 -13.61 -7.48
CA ALA A 42 -19.30 -12.77 -7.52
C ALA A 42 -19.32 -11.77 -8.68
N ILE A 43 -19.76 -12.21 -9.88
CA ILE A 43 -19.92 -11.32 -11.05
C ILE A 43 -20.98 -10.25 -10.78
N GLN A 44 -22.13 -10.63 -10.23
CA GLN A 44 -23.20 -9.69 -9.87
C GLN A 44 -22.73 -8.66 -8.83
N LEU A 45 -21.98 -9.10 -7.81
CA LEU A 45 -21.39 -8.19 -6.82
C LEU A 45 -20.45 -7.18 -7.49
N THR A 46 -19.58 -7.66 -8.38
CA THR A 46 -18.64 -6.79 -9.11
C THR A 46 -19.37 -5.78 -9.98
N GLN A 47 -20.40 -6.21 -10.68
CA GLN A 47 -21.25 -5.34 -11.52
C GLN A 47 -21.96 -4.27 -10.69
N LYS A 48 -22.51 -4.64 -9.52
CA LYS A 48 -23.14 -3.70 -8.59
C LYS A 48 -22.15 -2.67 -8.09
N GLN A 49 -20.96 -3.10 -7.66
CA GLN A 49 -19.89 -2.21 -7.19
C GLN A 49 -19.41 -1.26 -8.30
N LEU A 50 -19.31 -1.74 -9.54
CA LEU A 50 -18.96 -0.90 -10.68
C LEU A 50 -20.03 0.15 -10.99
N ALA A 51 -21.31 -0.23 -10.94
CA ALA A 51 -22.43 0.70 -11.14
C ALA A 51 -22.46 1.77 -10.04
N GLU A 52 -22.31 1.38 -8.78
CA GLU A 52 -22.23 2.32 -7.66
C GLU A 52 -21.05 3.27 -7.80
N LYS A 53 -19.88 2.76 -8.19
CA LYS A 53 -18.69 3.55 -8.45
C LYS A 53 -18.91 4.55 -9.59
N SER A 54 -19.46 4.11 -10.72
CA SER A 54 -19.68 4.99 -11.88
C SER A 54 -20.65 6.15 -11.56
N VAL A 55 -21.69 5.90 -10.76
CA VAL A 55 -22.62 6.95 -10.31
C VAL A 55 -21.93 7.91 -9.33
N GLN A 56 -21.07 7.41 -8.45
CA GLN A 56 -20.29 8.23 -7.54
C GLN A 56 -19.26 9.06 -8.31
N ASP A 57 -18.54 8.45 -9.25
CA ASP A 57 -17.53 9.11 -10.08
C ASP A 57 -18.15 10.26 -10.89
N SER A 58 -19.34 10.08 -11.51
CA SER A 58 -20.02 11.12 -12.28
C SER A 58 -20.52 12.31 -11.47
N LYS A 59 -20.75 12.13 -10.16
CA LYS A 59 -21.23 13.20 -9.27
C LYS A 59 -20.10 13.95 -8.56
N THR A 60 -18.94 13.33 -8.40
CA THR A 60 -17.89 13.79 -7.48
C THR A 60 -16.67 14.33 -8.19
N TYR A 61 -16.42 13.95 -9.47
CA TYR A 61 -15.14 14.22 -10.11
C TYR A 61 -15.28 15.21 -11.25
N GLU A 62 -14.40 16.23 -11.22
CA GLU A 62 -14.20 17.16 -12.29
C GLU A 62 -13.49 16.49 -13.48
N SER A 63 -13.78 16.93 -14.71
CA SER A 63 -13.10 16.42 -15.91
C SER A 63 -11.62 16.82 -15.99
N LYS A 64 -11.23 17.85 -15.25
CA LYS A 64 -9.86 18.36 -15.13
C LYS A 64 -9.55 18.64 -13.67
N LEU A 65 -8.40 18.20 -13.21
CA LEU A 65 -7.97 18.32 -11.83
C LEU A 65 -6.65 19.09 -11.77
N ASP A 66 -6.65 20.21 -11.06
CA ASP A 66 -5.43 20.95 -10.75
C ASP A 66 -4.80 20.37 -9.49
N LEU A 67 -3.57 19.86 -9.60
CA LEU A 67 -2.82 19.23 -8.52
C LEU A 67 -1.53 20.00 -8.22
N ASP A 68 -1.29 20.18 -6.95
CA ASP A 68 0.02 20.41 -6.36
C ASP A 68 0.42 19.19 -5.51
N GLU A 69 1.63 19.19 -4.97
CA GLU A 69 2.13 18.11 -4.13
C GLU A 69 1.23 17.87 -2.91
N SER A 70 0.85 18.94 -2.20
CA SER A 70 0.03 18.86 -0.98
C SER A 70 -1.35 18.27 -1.26
N ARG A 71 -2.04 18.79 -2.28
CA ARG A 71 -3.36 18.30 -2.69
C ARG A 71 -3.33 16.85 -3.16
N THR A 72 -2.25 16.45 -3.82
CA THR A 72 -2.06 15.06 -4.25
C THR A 72 -1.95 14.12 -3.05
N ILE A 73 -1.18 14.52 -2.02
CA ILE A 73 -1.06 13.77 -0.77
C ILE A 73 -2.43 13.68 -0.08
N ASP A 74 -3.14 14.79 0.09
CA ASP A 74 -4.43 14.83 0.76
C ASP A 74 -5.46 13.93 0.08
N LEU A 75 -5.53 13.97 -1.24
CA LEU A 75 -6.42 13.10 -2.02
C LEU A 75 -6.07 11.62 -1.88
N ALA A 76 -4.78 11.29 -1.88
CA ALA A 76 -4.34 9.91 -1.70
C ALA A 76 -4.66 9.42 -0.29
N LEU A 77 -4.35 10.18 0.76
CA LEU A 77 -4.67 9.82 2.15
C LEU A 77 -6.17 9.64 2.38
N ALA A 78 -6.99 10.50 1.75
CA ALA A 78 -8.44 10.41 1.86
C ALA A 78 -9.05 9.24 1.08
N ASN A 79 -8.48 8.89 -0.09
CA ASN A 79 -9.13 8.01 -1.05
C ASN A 79 -8.43 6.68 -1.29
N ASN A 80 -7.13 6.54 -0.96
CA ASN A 80 -6.36 5.33 -1.24
C ASN A 80 -7.05 4.08 -0.69
N ARG A 81 -7.25 3.08 -1.56
CA ARG A 81 -8.02 1.88 -1.23
C ARG A 81 -7.28 0.96 -0.27
N THR A 82 -5.96 0.88 -0.37
CA THR A 82 -5.13 0.08 0.53
C THR A 82 -5.16 0.66 1.95
N ALA A 83 -5.05 1.99 2.09
CA ALA A 83 -5.18 2.66 3.37
C ALA A 83 -6.60 2.48 3.97
N LYS A 84 -7.65 2.54 3.15
CA LYS A 84 -9.02 2.24 3.59
C LYS A 84 -9.19 0.77 4.02
N GLN A 85 -8.58 -0.16 3.31
CA GLN A 85 -8.60 -1.59 3.68
C GLN A 85 -7.94 -1.83 5.04
N THR A 86 -6.76 -1.25 5.28
CA THR A 86 -6.07 -1.39 6.58
C THR A 86 -6.81 -0.67 7.70
N LYS A 87 -7.48 0.47 7.42
CA LYS A 87 -8.39 1.11 8.36
C LYS A 87 -9.51 0.18 8.83
N TRP A 88 -10.17 -0.52 7.90
CA TRP A 88 -11.21 -1.48 8.25
C TRP A 88 -10.64 -2.70 8.98
N GLY A 89 -9.39 -3.08 8.71
CA GLY A 89 -8.66 -4.07 9.52
C GLY A 89 -8.48 -3.62 10.97
N TYR A 90 -8.14 -2.35 11.19
CA TYR A 90 -8.05 -1.76 12.53
C TYR A 90 -9.41 -1.70 13.24
N GLU A 91 -10.48 -1.32 12.55
CA GLU A 91 -11.84 -1.35 13.12
C GLU A 91 -12.30 -2.78 13.45
N ALA A 92 -11.93 -3.76 12.64
CA ALA A 92 -12.16 -5.18 12.96
C ALA A 92 -11.38 -5.62 14.21
N ALA A 93 -10.12 -5.18 14.38
CA ALA A 93 -9.33 -5.47 15.56
C ALA A 93 -9.92 -4.81 16.83
N LYS A 94 -10.48 -3.59 16.74
CA LYS A 94 -11.24 -2.97 17.85
C LYS A 94 -12.43 -3.85 18.27
N SER A 95 -13.19 -4.33 17.28
CA SER A 95 -14.33 -5.21 17.53
C SER A 95 -13.90 -6.56 18.10
N ALA A 96 -12.75 -7.10 17.69
CA ALA A 96 -12.19 -8.33 18.24
C ALA A 96 -11.84 -8.19 19.72
N VAL A 97 -11.30 -7.04 20.17
CA VAL A 97 -11.09 -6.78 21.61
C VAL A 97 -12.41 -6.85 22.37
N SER A 98 -13.45 -6.19 21.85
CA SER A 98 -14.78 -6.19 22.47
C SER A 98 -15.40 -7.58 22.48
N GLN A 99 -15.18 -8.38 21.43
CA GLN A 99 -15.62 -9.77 21.34
C GLN A 99 -14.98 -10.65 22.40
N VAL A 100 -13.66 -10.55 22.57
CA VAL A 100 -12.94 -11.31 23.60
C VAL A 100 -13.36 -10.83 24.99
N ALA A 101 -13.47 -9.51 25.22
CA ALA A 101 -13.89 -8.93 26.48
C ALA A 101 -15.34 -9.29 26.85
N ALA A 102 -16.21 -9.54 25.87
CA ALA A 102 -17.56 -10.02 26.10
C ALA A 102 -17.60 -11.38 26.86
N GLY A 103 -16.51 -12.15 26.82
CA GLY A 103 -16.36 -13.33 27.62
C GLY A 103 -16.41 -13.09 29.14
N LYS A 104 -16.23 -11.83 29.62
CA LYS A 104 -16.43 -11.43 31.02
C LYS A 104 -17.89 -11.12 31.37
N ASN A 105 -18.73 -10.89 30.39
CA ASN A 105 -20.12 -10.53 30.60
C ASN A 105 -20.96 -11.77 30.93
N PRO A 106 -22.07 -11.61 31.67
CA PRO A 106 -23.02 -12.67 31.84
C PRO A 106 -23.58 -13.15 30.49
N SER A 107 -23.56 -14.44 30.26
CA SER A 107 -24.22 -15.09 29.12
C SER A 107 -25.57 -15.64 29.54
N VAL A 108 -26.60 -15.38 28.73
CA VAL A 108 -27.94 -15.94 28.89
C VAL A 108 -28.17 -16.93 27.76
N SER A 109 -28.53 -18.15 28.11
CA SER A 109 -28.83 -19.20 27.14
C SER A 109 -30.19 -19.82 27.41
N TYR A 110 -30.87 -20.17 26.32
CA TYR A 110 -32.07 -20.97 26.31
C TYR A 110 -31.81 -22.23 25.50
N GLY A 111 -32.00 -23.39 26.12
CA GLY A 111 -31.90 -24.68 25.48
C GLY A 111 -33.31 -25.37 25.48
N TRP A 112 -33.67 -25.92 24.36
CA TRP A 112 -34.79 -26.82 24.23
C TRP A 112 -34.30 -28.15 23.70
N SER A 113 -34.73 -29.23 24.30
CA SER A 113 -34.47 -30.58 23.79
C SER A 113 -35.71 -31.42 23.84
N ALA A 114 -35.89 -32.26 22.80
CA ALA A 114 -36.93 -33.28 22.73
C ALA A 114 -36.25 -34.60 22.32
N GLN A 115 -36.46 -35.62 23.11
CA GLN A 115 -35.86 -36.94 22.88
C GLN A 115 -36.92 -38.03 22.90
N LYS A 116 -36.82 -38.94 21.97
CA LYS A 116 -37.57 -40.20 21.97
C LYS A 116 -36.57 -41.34 22.06
N THR A 117 -36.65 -42.11 23.13
CA THR A 117 -35.82 -43.28 23.34
C THR A 117 -36.64 -44.57 23.10
N GLY A 118 -36.01 -45.56 22.54
CA GLY A 118 -36.64 -46.88 22.31
C GLY A 118 -35.57 -47.95 22.46
N GLY A 119 -35.88 -49.05 23.11
CA GLY A 119 -35.02 -50.23 23.33
C GLY A 119 -35.85 -51.38 23.87
N ASP A 120 -35.22 -52.49 24.18
CA ASP A 120 -35.82 -53.72 24.69
C ASP A 120 -36.55 -53.54 26.03
N THR A 121 -36.22 -52.48 26.80
CA THR A 121 -36.84 -52.16 28.09
C THR A 121 -37.97 -51.15 28.03
N GLY A 122 -38.36 -50.67 26.82
CA GLY A 122 -39.48 -49.76 26.64
C GLY A 122 -39.18 -48.54 25.75
N ARG A 123 -40.23 -47.73 25.53
CA ARG A 123 -40.16 -46.47 24.76
C ARG A 123 -40.48 -45.32 25.69
N GLY A 124 -39.61 -44.30 25.67
CA GLY A 124 -39.80 -43.06 26.42
C GLY A 124 -39.82 -41.86 25.52
N LYS A 125 -40.56 -40.81 25.90
CA LYS A 125 -40.50 -39.45 25.30
C LYS A 125 -40.16 -38.50 26.43
N SER A 126 -39.26 -37.58 26.20
CA SER A 126 -38.95 -36.48 27.13
C SER A 126 -38.72 -35.20 26.40
N GLY A 127 -39.16 -34.10 26.99
CA GLY A 127 -38.88 -32.73 26.57
C GLY A 127 -38.27 -31.94 27.71
N SER A 128 -37.37 -31.00 27.42
CA SER A 128 -36.90 -30.08 28.43
C SER A 128 -36.66 -28.69 27.86
N HIS A 129 -36.89 -27.68 28.69
CA HIS A 129 -36.58 -26.29 28.45
C HIS A 129 -35.67 -25.81 29.58
N ASN A 130 -34.52 -25.25 29.25
CA ASN A 130 -33.55 -24.77 30.20
C ASN A 130 -33.19 -23.32 29.89
N PHE A 131 -33.43 -22.42 30.83
CA PHE A 131 -32.85 -21.07 30.87
C PHE A 131 -31.63 -21.10 31.79
N SER A 132 -30.52 -20.60 31.33
CA SER A 132 -29.33 -20.45 32.17
C SER A 132 -28.64 -19.12 31.98
N ILE A 133 -28.18 -18.55 33.08
CA ILE A 133 -27.32 -17.37 33.13
C ILE A 133 -26.00 -17.85 33.70
N SER A 134 -24.88 -17.52 33.06
CA SER A 134 -23.54 -17.83 33.51
C SER A 134 -22.67 -16.58 33.42
N ALA A 135 -21.99 -16.21 34.51
CA ALA A 135 -21.06 -15.11 34.57
C ALA A 135 -19.71 -15.59 35.12
N PRO A 136 -18.59 -15.47 34.37
CA PRO A 136 -17.28 -15.74 34.91
C PRO A 136 -16.91 -14.65 35.92
N VAL A 137 -16.43 -15.07 37.10
CA VAL A 137 -15.98 -14.18 38.19
C VAL A 137 -14.45 -14.11 38.23
N PHE A 138 -13.80 -15.23 37.95
CA PHE A 138 -12.35 -15.32 37.91
C PHE A 138 -11.92 -16.21 36.75
N ASN A 139 -11.25 -15.62 35.79
CA ASN A 139 -10.71 -16.31 34.63
C ASN A 139 -9.44 -15.61 34.11
N PRO A 140 -8.27 -15.94 34.71
CA PRO A 140 -7.01 -15.30 34.36
C PRO A 140 -6.57 -15.54 32.92
N GLN A 141 -6.98 -16.66 32.32
CA GLN A 141 -6.70 -16.96 30.90
C GLN A 141 -7.44 -15.98 29.97
N LEU A 142 -8.70 -15.64 30.31
CA LEU A 142 -9.47 -14.65 29.57
C LEU A 142 -8.88 -13.25 29.73
N ASP A 143 -8.40 -12.90 30.94
CA ASP A 143 -7.75 -11.60 31.17
C ASP A 143 -6.51 -11.41 30.29
N ALA A 144 -5.61 -12.38 30.28
CA ALA A 144 -4.44 -12.35 29.42
C ALA A 144 -4.80 -12.35 27.91
N SER A 145 -5.88 -13.05 27.53
CA SER A 145 -6.37 -13.04 26.15
C SER A 145 -6.91 -11.68 25.72
N ILE A 146 -7.56 -10.95 26.65
CA ILE A 146 -8.04 -9.57 26.39
C ILE A 146 -6.85 -8.63 26.20
N ASP A 147 -5.82 -8.74 27.05
CA ASP A 147 -4.62 -7.90 26.96
C ASP A 147 -3.82 -8.22 25.67
N SER A 148 -3.69 -9.47 25.28
CA SER A 148 -3.13 -9.88 24.00
C SER A 148 -3.91 -9.26 22.81
N ALA A 149 -5.24 -9.31 22.86
CA ALA A 149 -6.10 -8.69 21.84
C ALA A 149 -5.93 -7.16 21.78
N ARG A 150 -5.72 -6.49 22.92
CA ARG A 150 -5.42 -5.06 22.99
C ARG A 150 -4.10 -4.73 22.30
N TYR A 151 -3.03 -5.46 22.59
CA TYR A 151 -1.75 -5.27 21.91
C TYR A 151 -1.85 -5.54 20.41
N THR A 152 -2.60 -6.56 20.00
CA THR A 152 -2.88 -6.85 18.57
C THR A 152 -3.64 -5.70 17.90
N ARG A 153 -4.61 -5.09 18.59
CA ARG A 153 -5.33 -3.89 18.07
C ARG A 153 -4.35 -2.74 17.83
N GLU A 154 -3.50 -2.41 18.82
CA GLU A 154 -2.53 -1.33 18.65
C GLU A 154 -1.51 -1.63 17.54
N GLY A 155 -1.06 -2.89 17.42
CA GLY A 155 -0.21 -3.33 16.31
C GLY A 155 -0.88 -3.16 14.94
N THR A 156 -2.19 -3.45 14.86
CA THR A 156 -2.96 -3.21 13.63
C THR A 156 -3.13 -1.70 13.36
N GLY A 157 -3.22 -0.87 14.42
CA GLY A 157 -3.17 0.58 14.32
C GLY A 157 -1.87 1.09 13.71
N ALA A 158 -0.73 0.59 14.18
CA ALA A 158 0.57 0.90 13.61
C ALA A 158 0.69 0.46 12.13
N SER A 159 0.06 -0.68 11.78
CA SER A 159 -0.01 -1.11 10.36
C SER A 159 -0.85 -0.17 9.50
N TYR A 160 -1.90 0.44 10.06
CA TYR A 160 -2.69 1.45 9.36
C TYR A 160 -1.88 2.74 9.13
N GLU A 161 -1.13 3.20 10.11
CA GLU A 161 -0.22 4.34 9.95
C GLU A 161 0.86 4.07 8.89
N GLU A 162 1.41 2.86 8.87
CA GLU A 162 2.35 2.43 7.83
C GLU A 162 1.73 2.49 6.43
N ALA A 163 0.47 2.06 6.29
CA ALA A 163 -0.25 2.13 5.03
C ALA A 163 -0.54 3.58 4.59
N LEU A 164 -0.74 4.51 5.53
CA LEU A 164 -0.87 5.94 5.22
C LEU A 164 0.48 6.53 4.75
N GLN A 165 1.59 6.16 5.39
CA GLN A 165 2.94 6.57 4.95
C GLN A 165 3.25 6.05 3.54
N GLN A 166 2.87 4.80 3.26
CA GLN A 166 3.02 4.23 1.91
C GLN A 166 2.13 4.97 0.90
N ALA A 167 0.89 5.28 1.24
CA ALA A 167 -0.03 6.02 0.37
C ALA A 167 0.49 7.44 0.06
N LYS A 168 1.09 8.12 1.03
CA LYS A 168 1.79 9.40 0.83
C LYS A 168 2.94 9.24 -0.16
N TYR A 169 3.80 8.25 0.05
CA TYR A 169 4.93 7.99 -0.84
C TYR A 169 4.48 7.66 -2.27
N ASP A 170 3.48 6.80 -2.43
CA ASP A 170 2.93 6.42 -3.74
C ASP A 170 2.35 7.64 -4.47
N ALA A 171 1.68 8.53 -3.76
CA ALA A 171 1.14 9.78 -4.30
C ALA A 171 2.24 10.71 -4.82
N ILE A 172 3.27 10.93 -4.01
CA ILE A 172 4.44 11.75 -4.35
C ILE A 172 5.20 11.14 -5.53
N SER A 173 5.43 9.83 -5.47
CA SER A 173 6.11 9.09 -6.54
C SER A 173 5.33 9.19 -7.86
N GLY A 174 4.01 9.02 -7.82
CA GLY A 174 3.15 9.19 -8.99
C GLY A 174 3.17 10.61 -9.54
N TYR A 175 3.10 11.62 -8.68
CA TYR A 175 3.14 13.03 -9.03
C TYR A 175 4.47 13.42 -9.70
N TYR A 176 5.59 13.05 -9.10
CA TYR A 176 6.92 13.33 -9.67
C TYR A 176 7.18 12.51 -10.95
N THR A 177 6.65 11.29 -11.04
CA THR A 177 6.73 10.49 -12.27
C THR A 177 5.97 11.18 -13.42
N LEU A 178 4.82 11.78 -13.14
CA LEU A 178 4.08 12.54 -14.17
C LEU A 178 4.87 13.76 -14.64
N ILE A 179 5.42 14.56 -13.72
CA ILE A 179 6.26 15.72 -14.07
C ILE A 179 7.49 15.28 -14.87
N MET A 180 8.20 14.25 -14.41
CA MET A 180 9.36 13.71 -15.13
C MET A 180 9.01 13.33 -16.58
N ASN A 181 7.92 12.58 -16.78
CA ASN A 181 7.53 12.15 -18.13
C ASN A 181 7.11 13.33 -19.01
N ARG A 182 6.49 14.39 -18.47
CA ARG A 182 6.19 15.62 -19.20
C ARG A 182 7.49 16.33 -19.62
N ASN A 183 8.47 16.44 -18.74
CA ASN A 183 9.76 17.01 -19.07
C ASN A 183 10.51 16.17 -20.13
N LEU A 184 10.37 14.85 -20.13
CA LEU A 184 10.89 14.00 -21.20
C LEU A 184 10.17 14.21 -22.54
N VAL A 185 8.88 14.53 -22.52
CA VAL A 185 8.15 14.97 -23.75
C VAL A 185 8.75 16.28 -24.28
N ASP A 186 9.04 17.25 -23.41
CA ASP A 186 9.64 18.52 -23.84
C ASP A 186 11.03 18.32 -24.43
N VAL A 187 11.85 17.45 -23.85
CA VAL A 187 13.16 17.06 -24.39
C VAL A 187 13.00 16.41 -25.79
N ALA A 188 12.05 15.49 -25.95
CA ALA A 188 11.79 14.83 -27.21
C ALA A 188 11.25 15.81 -28.28
N GLN A 189 10.37 16.75 -27.90
CA GLN A 189 9.89 17.81 -28.79
C GLN A 189 11.04 18.72 -29.27
N GLN A 190 11.95 19.05 -28.35
CA GLN A 190 13.13 19.86 -28.70
C GLN A 190 14.04 19.11 -29.69
N ALA A 191 14.28 17.81 -29.46
CA ALA A 191 15.05 16.97 -30.37
C ALA A 191 14.43 16.91 -31.77
N VAL A 192 13.10 16.75 -31.89
CA VAL A 192 12.40 16.82 -33.20
C VAL A 192 12.64 18.16 -33.89
N LYS A 193 12.55 19.27 -33.14
CA LYS A 193 12.81 20.62 -33.74
C LYS A 193 14.26 20.77 -34.20
N ASP A 194 15.21 20.25 -33.43
CA ASP A 194 16.65 20.33 -33.73
C ASP A 194 16.96 19.50 -34.98
N TYR A 195 16.46 18.26 -35.11
CA TYR A 195 16.59 17.40 -36.28
C TYR A 195 15.85 18.01 -37.51
N GLN A 196 14.70 18.58 -37.35
CA GLN A 196 13.95 19.23 -38.44
C GLN A 196 14.73 20.43 -39.00
N GLY A 197 15.32 21.25 -38.11
CA GLY A 197 16.21 22.34 -38.50
C GLY A 197 17.44 21.83 -39.27
N HIS A 198 18.00 20.69 -38.83
CA HIS A 198 19.14 20.08 -39.49
C HIS A 198 18.75 19.55 -40.89
N VAL A 199 17.63 18.80 -41.02
CA VAL A 199 17.12 18.33 -42.35
C VAL A 199 16.94 19.48 -43.31
N THR A 200 16.40 20.62 -42.86
CA THR A 200 16.22 21.83 -43.67
C THR A 200 17.58 22.32 -44.18
N ASN A 201 18.60 22.38 -43.34
CA ASN A 201 19.95 22.81 -43.73
C ASN A 201 20.60 21.83 -44.71
N VAL A 202 20.53 20.52 -44.46
CA VAL A 202 21.08 19.50 -45.35
C VAL A 202 20.40 19.48 -46.72
N GLN A 203 19.06 19.65 -46.75
CA GLN A 203 18.30 19.73 -47.99
C GLN A 203 18.67 20.97 -48.79
N ALA A 204 18.91 22.12 -48.15
CA ALA A 204 19.36 23.34 -48.83
C ALA A 204 20.76 23.16 -49.46
N GLN A 205 21.70 22.53 -48.75
CA GLN A 205 23.04 22.22 -49.26
C GLN A 205 23.01 21.21 -50.42
N TYR A 206 22.15 20.20 -50.36
CA TYR A 206 21.95 19.22 -51.43
C TYR A 206 21.42 19.91 -52.70
N ASN A 207 20.45 20.85 -52.58
CA ASN A 207 19.86 21.53 -53.71
C ASN A 207 20.88 22.40 -54.50
N VAL A 208 21.97 22.81 -53.84
CA VAL A 208 23.08 23.55 -54.48
C VAL A 208 24.29 22.65 -54.77
N GLY A 209 24.16 21.33 -54.60
CA GLY A 209 25.18 20.34 -54.95
C GLY A 209 26.35 20.19 -53.98
N LEU A 210 26.25 20.71 -52.74
CA LEU A 210 27.33 20.68 -51.77
C LEU A 210 27.43 19.38 -50.96
N VAL A 211 26.33 18.61 -50.86
CA VAL A 211 26.29 17.33 -50.11
C VAL A 211 25.60 16.26 -50.94
N ALA A 212 25.84 15.00 -50.57
CA ALA A 212 25.26 13.84 -51.25
C ALA A 212 23.79 13.58 -50.79
N SER A 213 23.03 12.88 -51.65
CA SER A 213 21.67 12.44 -51.30
C SER A 213 21.62 11.53 -50.07
N SER A 214 22.69 10.78 -49.81
CA SER A 214 22.86 9.96 -48.61
C SER A 214 22.75 10.76 -47.33
N ASP A 215 23.29 12.00 -47.30
CA ASP A 215 23.23 12.86 -46.10
C ASP A 215 21.82 13.33 -45.81
N VAL A 216 21.05 13.67 -46.88
CA VAL A 216 19.62 14.00 -46.74
C VAL A 216 18.83 12.81 -46.21
N LEU A 217 19.08 11.60 -46.74
CA LEU A 217 18.40 10.39 -46.27
C LEU A 217 18.72 10.11 -44.80
N ALA A 218 20.00 10.21 -44.43
CA ALA A 218 20.45 9.98 -43.03
C ALA A 218 19.79 11.01 -42.08
N ALA A 219 19.75 12.31 -42.45
CA ALA A 219 19.10 13.32 -41.65
C ALA A 219 17.58 13.07 -41.50
N LYS A 220 16.89 12.66 -42.57
CA LYS A 220 15.47 12.31 -42.55
C LYS A 220 15.17 11.08 -41.71
N THR A 221 16.06 10.05 -41.72
CA THR A 221 15.92 8.86 -40.86
C THR A 221 16.01 9.25 -39.41
N ASN A 222 16.99 10.06 -39.00
CA ASN A 222 17.12 10.51 -37.61
C ASN A 222 15.92 11.40 -37.18
N LEU A 223 15.36 12.19 -38.05
CA LEU A 223 14.12 12.92 -37.76
C LEU A 223 12.96 11.96 -37.51
N ALA A 224 12.74 10.95 -38.35
CA ALA A 224 11.68 9.95 -38.16
C ALA A 224 11.85 9.17 -36.88
N ASP A 225 13.09 8.84 -36.49
CA ASP A 225 13.40 8.19 -35.21
C ASP A 225 13.11 9.10 -34.03
N SER A 226 13.39 10.39 -34.13
CA SER A 226 13.06 11.37 -33.08
C SER A 226 11.55 11.60 -32.94
N GLU A 227 10.79 11.62 -34.05
CA GLU A 227 9.33 11.67 -34.04
C GLU A 227 8.73 10.42 -33.37
N THR A 228 9.27 9.24 -33.66
CA THR A 228 8.89 7.99 -32.98
C THR A 228 9.18 8.06 -31.47
N SER A 229 10.30 8.64 -31.08
CA SER A 229 10.67 8.84 -29.67
C SER A 229 9.73 9.81 -28.97
N LEU A 230 9.29 10.86 -29.64
CA LEU A 230 8.29 11.79 -29.12
C LEU A 230 6.94 11.09 -28.86
N VAL A 231 6.46 10.26 -29.80
CA VAL A 231 5.22 9.49 -29.61
C VAL A 231 5.34 8.56 -28.39
N LYS A 232 6.50 7.91 -28.20
CA LYS A 232 6.75 7.06 -27.01
C LYS A 232 6.75 7.87 -25.71
N ALA A 233 7.38 9.04 -25.70
CA ALA A 233 7.41 9.93 -24.53
C ALA A 233 5.99 10.43 -24.18
N GLN A 234 5.19 10.82 -25.17
CA GLN A 234 3.79 11.24 -24.97
C GLN A 234 2.95 10.10 -24.38
N ASN A 235 3.11 8.87 -24.89
CA ASN A 235 2.41 7.72 -24.33
C ASN A 235 2.84 7.44 -22.88
N ALA A 236 4.13 7.57 -22.55
CA ALA A 236 4.63 7.40 -21.18
C ALA A 236 4.02 8.45 -20.22
N ALA A 237 3.89 9.71 -20.64
CA ALA A 237 3.24 10.76 -19.88
C ALA A 237 1.75 10.45 -19.63
N ASN A 238 1.03 9.98 -20.64
CA ASN A 238 -0.39 9.59 -20.52
C ASN A 238 -0.56 8.39 -19.56
N LEU A 239 0.34 7.41 -19.62
CA LEU A 239 0.33 6.27 -18.68
C LEU A 239 0.65 6.71 -17.26
N ALA A 240 1.59 7.64 -17.06
CA ALA A 240 1.90 8.20 -15.74
C ALA A 240 0.69 8.96 -15.17
N GLU A 241 -0.03 9.72 -15.98
CA GLU A 241 -1.26 10.42 -15.60
C GLU A 241 -2.36 9.43 -15.18
N ALA A 242 -2.58 8.38 -15.95
CA ALA A 242 -3.53 7.32 -15.61
C ALA A 242 -3.15 6.59 -14.31
N SER A 243 -1.85 6.35 -14.09
CA SER A 243 -1.34 5.71 -12.88
C SER A 243 -1.52 6.60 -11.65
N LEU A 244 -1.28 7.90 -11.75
CA LEU A 244 -1.51 8.84 -10.67
C LEU A 244 -3.01 8.92 -10.31
N ASN A 245 -3.90 8.96 -11.30
CA ASN A 245 -5.34 8.88 -11.08
C ASN A 245 -5.73 7.63 -10.29
N GLN A 246 -5.11 6.49 -10.57
CA GLN A 246 -5.35 5.25 -9.82
C GLN A 246 -4.90 5.39 -8.35
N VAL A 247 -3.74 5.99 -8.09
CA VAL A 247 -3.19 6.18 -6.73
C VAL A 247 -4.10 7.05 -5.88
N ILE A 248 -4.57 8.19 -6.44
CA ILE A 248 -5.50 9.11 -5.76
C ILE A 248 -6.96 8.64 -5.82
N ALA A 249 -7.21 7.46 -6.42
CA ALA A 249 -8.51 6.83 -6.61
C ALA A 249 -9.53 7.70 -7.38
N TYR A 250 -9.05 8.46 -8.37
CA TYR A 250 -9.86 9.19 -9.34
C TYR A 250 -10.13 8.34 -10.60
N PRO A 251 -11.10 8.74 -11.45
CA PRO A 251 -11.31 8.10 -12.75
C PRO A 251 -10.04 8.18 -13.60
N VAL A 252 -9.66 7.06 -14.22
CA VAL A 252 -8.35 6.93 -14.94
C VAL A 252 -8.18 7.94 -16.07
N GLN A 253 -9.28 8.53 -16.57
CA GLN A 253 -9.32 9.45 -17.70
C GLN A 253 -9.38 10.92 -17.28
N THR A 254 -9.34 11.23 -15.99
CA THR A 254 -9.31 12.60 -15.50
C THR A 254 -8.02 13.27 -15.96
N ALA A 255 -8.15 14.40 -16.66
CA ALA A 255 -6.99 15.18 -17.07
C ALA A 255 -6.39 15.88 -15.83
N ILE A 256 -5.09 15.72 -15.63
CA ILE A 256 -4.36 16.33 -14.52
C ILE A 256 -3.58 17.53 -15.04
N ASN A 257 -3.70 18.66 -14.36
CA ASN A 257 -2.84 19.82 -14.52
C ASN A 257 -1.96 19.92 -13.28
N THR A 258 -0.63 19.92 -13.45
CA THR A 258 0.32 20.03 -12.33
C THR A 258 0.69 21.48 -12.10
N ALA A 259 0.76 21.92 -10.85
CA ALA A 259 1.19 23.28 -10.49
C ALA A 259 2.66 23.51 -10.84
N GLU A 260 3.50 22.49 -10.62
CA GLU A 260 4.91 22.51 -11.00
C GLU A 260 5.08 21.93 -12.40
N HIS A 261 5.88 22.63 -13.20
CA HIS A 261 6.30 22.16 -14.52
C HIS A 261 7.57 21.31 -14.43
N ASP A 262 8.53 21.73 -13.60
CA ASP A 262 9.85 21.12 -13.48
C ASP A 262 10.15 20.66 -12.06
N LEU A 263 10.82 19.51 -11.91
CA LEU A 263 11.40 19.08 -10.65
C LEU A 263 12.63 19.94 -10.32
N GLN A 264 12.67 20.45 -9.08
CA GLN A 264 13.74 21.31 -8.63
C GLN A 264 14.69 20.61 -7.67
N TYR A 265 15.95 20.96 -7.70
CA TYR A 265 16.92 20.61 -6.67
C TYR A 265 16.80 21.55 -5.49
N LYS A 266 16.53 20.99 -4.28
CA LYS A 266 16.60 21.69 -3.00
C LYS A 266 17.50 20.88 -2.07
N PRO A 267 18.56 21.48 -1.45
CA PRO A 267 19.46 20.74 -0.57
C PRO A 267 18.72 20.06 0.59
N TYR A 268 19.03 18.79 0.83
CA TYR A 268 18.45 18.02 1.93
C TYR A 268 19.54 17.68 2.97
N ASN A 269 19.62 18.49 4.04
CA ASN A 269 20.72 18.47 5.00
C ASN A 269 20.39 17.60 6.22
N VAL A 270 20.55 16.30 6.09
CA VAL A 270 20.40 15.30 7.18
C VAL A 270 21.64 14.41 7.18
N THR A 271 22.13 14.03 8.36
CA THR A 271 23.17 13.01 8.49
C THR A 271 22.56 11.62 8.58
N LEU A 272 23.33 10.60 8.20
CA LEU A 272 22.87 9.20 8.28
C LEU A 272 22.48 8.82 9.72
N GLU A 273 23.26 9.27 10.71
CA GLU A 273 23.00 8.94 12.11
C GLU A 273 21.71 9.60 12.62
N GLN A 274 21.45 10.86 12.22
CA GLN A 274 20.17 11.52 12.53
C GLN A 274 18.98 10.77 11.93
N ALA A 275 19.08 10.37 10.66
CA ALA A 275 18.02 9.62 9.98
C ALA A 275 17.76 8.27 10.65
N LYS A 276 18.82 7.52 11.01
CA LYS A 276 18.70 6.25 11.73
C LYS A 276 18.06 6.43 13.10
N ALA A 277 18.56 7.42 13.88
CA ALA A 277 18.03 7.70 15.20
C ALA A 277 16.56 8.07 15.17
N TYR A 278 16.17 8.91 14.22
CA TYR A 278 14.79 9.31 14.06
C TYR A 278 13.89 8.14 13.69
N ALA A 279 14.34 7.29 12.73
CA ALA A 279 13.59 6.11 12.31
C ALA A 279 13.36 5.11 13.46
N LEU A 280 14.36 4.89 14.31
CA LEU A 280 14.24 4.00 15.48
C LEU A 280 13.17 4.45 16.48
N LEU A 281 12.89 5.76 16.56
CA LEU A 281 11.90 6.31 17.49
C LEU A 281 10.49 6.45 16.87
N HIS A 282 10.38 6.63 15.55
CA HIS A 282 9.13 7.05 14.92
C HIS A 282 8.57 6.08 13.88
N ARG A 283 9.33 5.03 13.51
CA ARG A 283 8.85 4.09 12.48
C ARG A 283 7.75 3.18 12.98
N SER A 284 6.55 3.25 12.38
CA SER A 284 5.38 2.45 12.78
C SER A 284 5.62 0.94 12.72
N ALA A 285 6.46 0.47 11.78
CA ALA A 285 6.83 -0.95 11.68
C ALA A 285 7.53 -1.47 12.95
N LEU A 286 8.37 -0.65 13.61
CA LEU A 286 9.02 -0.99 14.87
C LEU A 286 8.04 -1.02 16.03
N VAL A 287 7.11 -0.05 16.07
CA VAL A 287 6.02 -0.04 17.05
C VAL A 287 5.19 -1.31 16.94
N LYS A 288 4.83 -1.70 15.71
CA LYS A 288 4.09 -2.94 15.47
C LYS A 288 4.85 -4.16 15.99
N SER A 289 6.10 -4.34 15.60
CA SER A 289 6.88 -5.52 16.00
C SER A 289 7.10 -5.62 17.51
N ALA A 290 7.27 -4.48 18.20
CA ALA A 290 7.34 -4.43 19.66
C ALA A 290 6.01 -4.82 20.31
N LEU A 291 4.87 -4.40 19.74
CA LEU A 291 3.54 -4.78 20.21
C LEU A 291 3.23 -6.26 19.96
N ASP A 292 3.75 -6.85 18.89
CA ASP A 292 3.67 -8.30 18.63
C ASP A 292 4.43 -9.11 19.72
N VAL A 293 5.59 -8.61 20.18
CA VAL A 293 6.30 -9.20 21.35
C VAL A 293 5.44 -9.11 22.61
N LYS A 294 4.80 -7.93 22.86
CA LYS A 294 3.91 -7.77 24.02
C LYS A 294 2.70 -8.70 23.97
N SER A 295 2.11 -8.88 22.80
CA SER A 295 1.03 -9.85 22.60
C SER A 295 1.48 -11.29 22.90
N ALA A 296 2.71 -11.66 22.50
CA ALA A 296 3.29 -12.97 22.81
C ALA A 296 3.60 -13.15 24.32
N GLU A 297 4.02 -12.09 25.02
CA GLU A 297 4.16 -12.11 26.49
C GLU A 297 2.82 -12.43 27.16
N GLU A 298 1.73 -11.82 26.73
CA GLU A 298 0.39 -12.12 27.25
C GLU A 298 -0.07 -13.55 26.89
N ALA A 299 0.30 -14.07 25.73
CA ALA A 299 0.05 -15.47 25.37
C ALA A 299 0.76 -16.45 26.33
N VAL A 300 1.98 -16.12 26.80
CA VAL A 300 2.67 -16.89 27.85
C VAL A 300 1.90 -16.80 29.17
N LYS A 301 1.39 -15.62 29.55
CA LYS A 301 0.57 -15.47 30.77
C LYS A 301 -0.72 -16.28 30.66
N SER A 302 -1.38 -16.25 29.50
CA SER A 302 -2.56 -17.06 29.22
C SER A 302 -2.28 -18.56 29.37
N ALA A 303 -1.15 -19.05 28.84
CA ALA A 303 -0.75 -20.45 29.00
C ALA A 303 -0.47 -20.81 30.46
N LYS A 304 0.21 -19.93 31.21
CA LYS A 304 0.46 -20.12 32.66
C LYS A 304 -0.82 -20.12 33.48
N ALA A 305 -1.84 -19.38 33.07
CA ALA A 305 -3.13 -19.35 33.72
C ALA A 305 -3.87 -20.71 33.68
N GLY A 306 -3.46 -21.65 32.82
CA GLY A 306 -3.93 -23.05 32.85
C GLY A 306 -3.68 -23.79 34.17
N TYR A 307 -2.73 -23.32 35.01
CA TYR A 307 -2.50 -23.84 36.36
C TYR A 307 -3.42 -23.19 37.41
N LEU A 308 -4.21 -22.18 37.05
CA LEU A 308 -5.07 -21.48 38.01
C LEU A 308 -6.52 -21.95 37.87
N PRO A 309 -7.29 -21.92 38.97
CA PRO A 309 -8.72 -22.23 38.90
C PRO A 309 -9.48 -21.18 38.11
N THR A 310 -10.62 -21.57 37.52
CA THR A 310 -11.63 -20.67 36.98
C THR A 310 -12.87 -20.72 37.87
N VAL A 311 -13.51 -19.56 38.10
CA VAL A 311 -14.71 -19.46 38.91
C VAL A 311 -15.82 -18.77 38.10
N ALA A 312 -17.00 -19.39 38.08
CA ALA A 312 -18.19 -18.83 37.45
C ALA A 312 -19.41 -18.97 38.35
N VAL A 313 -20.28 -17.96 38.32
CA VAL A 313 -21.60 -18.01 38.94
C VAL A 313 -22.61 -18.42 37.88
N LYS A 314 -23.52 -19.33 38.25
CA LYS A 314 -24.56 -19.84 37.36
C LYS A 314 -25.92 -19.76 38.06
N ALA A 315 -26.94 -19.36 37.31
CA ALA A 315 -28.33 -19.47 37.73
C ALA A 315 -29.11 -20.12 36.59
N GLY A 316 -30.06 -21.00 36.92
CA GLY A 316 -30.83 -21.70 35.93
C GLY A 316 -32.27 -21.96 36.36
N ARG A 317 -33.16 -22.08 35.37
CA ARG A 317 -34.53 -22.54 35.53
C ARG A 317 -34.85 -23.54 34.45
N GLY A 318 -35.22 -24.75 34.89
CA GLY A 318 -35.56 -25.88 34.02
C GLY A 318 -37.06 -26.20 34.09
N TYR A 319 -37.57 -26.67 32.98
CA TYR A 319 -38.89 -27.29 32.84
C TYR A 319 -38.63 -28.62 32.11
N ALA A 320 -38.96 -29.75 32.77
CA ALA A 320 -38.86 -31.07 32.20
C ALA A 320 -40.27 -31.65 32.00
N ASP A 321 -40.56 -32.17 30.84
CA ASP A 321 -41.76 -32.88 30.53
C ASP A 321 -41.44 -34.36 30.28
N PRO A 322 -41.78 -35.26 31.21
CA PRO A 322 -41.46 -36.65 31.08
C PRO A 322 -42.33 -37.42 30.07
N ASP A 323 -43.50 -36.85 29.68
CA ASP A 323 -44.49 -37.55 28.83
C ASP A 323 -44.58 -37.02 27.39
N GLY A 324 -43.81 -35.99 27.04
CA GLY A 324 -43.85 -35.45 25.69
C GLY A 324 -43.36 -34.02 25.54
N TYR A 325 -43.83 -33.34 24.52
CA TYR A 325 -43.25 -32.06 24.12
C TYR A 325 -43.83 -30.83 24.85
N PHE A 326 -45.04 -30.93 25.46
CA PHE A 326 -45.76 -29.82 26.10
C PHE A 326 -46.72 -30.25 27.22
N GLY A 327 -46.43 -31.34 27.97
CA GLY A 327 -47.28 -31.87 29.04
C GLY A 327 -47.03 -31.21 30.40
N THR A 328 -47.40 -31.91 31.49
CA THR A 328 -47.16 -31.45 32.90
C THR A 328 -45.69 -31.40 33.20
N SER A 329 -45.14 -30.18 33.30
CA SER A 329 -43.73 -29.98 33.48
C SER A 329 -43.30 -29.98 34.96
N THR A 330 -42.23 -30.70 35.30
CA THR A 330 -41.50 -30.51 36.51
C THR A 330 -40.66 -29.26 36.42
N LYS A 331 -40.86 -28.35 37.40
CA LYS A 331 -40.15 -27.08 37.48
C LYS A 331 -38.92 -27.21 38.40
N SER A 332 -37.80 -26.75 37.95
CA SER A 332 -36.59 -26.71 38.75
C SER A 332 -35.89 -25.34 38.63
N TRP A 333 -35.20 -24.93 39.69
CA TRP A 333 -34.32 -23.79 39.65
C TRP A 333 -33.02 -24.09 40.39
N SER A 334 -31.95 -23.48 39.99
CA SER A 334 -30.63 -23.61 40.63
C SER A 334 -29.89 -22.27 40.58
N VAL A 335 -29.19 -21.97 41.67
CA VAL A 335 -28.22 -20.89 41.76
C VAL A 335 -27.00 -21.43 42.45
N GLY A 336 -25.82 -21.18 41.88
CA GLY A 336 -24.59 -21.70 42.47
C GLY A 336 -23.33 -21.11 41.86
N ALA A 337 -22.21 -21.29 42.51
CA ALA A 337 -20.90 -20.99 41.97
C ALA A 337 -20.19 -22.30 41.62
N THR A 338 -19.47 -22.30 40.52
CA THR A 338 -18.65 -23.43 40.08
C THR A 338 -17.19 -22.97 40.02
N ALA A 339 -16.31 -23.64 40.76
CA ALA A 339 -14.86 -23.51 40.62
C ALA A 339 -14.35 -24.76 39.89
N SER A 340 -13.59 -24.55 38.83
CA SER A 340 -12.94 -25.64 38.08
C SER A 340 -11.44 -25.46 38.12
N TRP A 341 -10.73 -26.48 38.57
CA TRP A 341 -9.28 -26.48 38.66
C TRP A 341 -8.74 -27.82 38.21
N SER A 342 -7.90 -27.80 37.18
CA SER A 342 -7.21 -28.99 36.73
C SER A 342 -5.92 -29.21 37.51
N LEU A 343 -5.93 -30.16 38.44
CA LEU A 343 -4.75 -30.47 39.25
C LEU A 343 -3.71 -31.28 38.46
N TRP A 344 -4.15 -32.07 37.50
CA TRP A 344 -3.31 -32.89 36.63
C TRP A 344 -3.97 -33.02 35.25
N ASP A 345 -3.26 -32.58 34.19
CA ASP A 345 -3.74 -32.58 32.82
C ASP A 345 -2.87 -33.40 31.86
N GLY A 346 -2.09 -34.36 32.39
CA GLY A 346 -1.16 -35.14 31.56
C GLY A 346 0.01 -34.36 30.98
N GLY A 347 0.30 -33.14 31.50
CA GLY A 347 1.38 -32.27 31.03
C GLY A 347 0.96 -31.32 29.91
N ALA A 348 -0.33 -31.20 29.59
CA ALA A 348 -0.84 -30.32 28.53
C ALA A 348 -0.48 -28.86 28.81
N THR A 349 -0.76 -28.33 30.01
CA THR A 349 -0.40 -26.97 30.42
C THR A 349 1.11 -26.73 30.37
N GLN A 350 1.93 -27.68 30.83
CA GLN A 350 3.39 -27.56 30.78
C GLN A 350 3.90 -27.39 29.35
N ASN A 351 3.37 -28.20 28.40
CA ASN A 351 3.77 -28.13 27.01
C ASN A 351 3.18 -26.89 26.31
N ALA A 352 1.99 -26.42 26.70
CA ALA A 352 1.44 -25.15 26.24
C ALA A 352 2.34 -23.97 26.65
N ILE A 353 2.85 -23.93 27.87
CA ILE A 353 3.81 -22.91 28.34
C ILE A 353 5.12 -23.00 27.56
N LYS A 354 5.68 -24.21 27.34
CA LYS A 354 6.89 -24.37 26.53
C LYS A 354 6.67 -23.82 25.07
N LYS A 355 5.53 -24.15 24.46
CA LYS A 355 5.17 -23.66 23.17
C LYS A 355 5.06 -22.12 23.15
N ALA A 356 4.35 -21.54 24.11
CA ALA A 356 4.17 -20.10 24.21
C ALA A 356 5.51 -19.36 24.42
N ASN A 357 6.41 -19.90 25.27
CA ASN A 357 7.75 -19.34 25.42
C ASN A 357 8.57 -19.40 24.13
N ALA A 358 8.53 -20.51 23.39
CA ALA A 358 9.22 -20.60 22.10
C ALA A 358 8.66 -19.58 21.08
N GLN A 359 7.34 -19.34 21.08
CA GLN A 359 6.70 -18.30 20.26
C GLN A 359 7.08 -16.89 20.71
N LEU A 360 7.26 -16.64 22.00
CA LEU A 360 7.78 -15.37 22.52
C LEU A 360 9.21 -15.12 22.04
N GLU A 361 10.11 -16.10 22.14
CA GLU A 361 11.48 -15.96 21.63
C GLU A 361 11.48 -15.74 20.11
N GLN A 362 10.62 -16.44 19.36
CA GLN A 362 10.42 -16.19 17.93
C GLN A 362 9.99 -14.74 17.66
N ALA A 363 9.06 -14.17 18.44
CA ALA A 363 8.60 -12.80 18.30
C ALA A 363 9.72 -11.79 18.62
N LYS A 364 10.57 -12.06 19.63
CA LYS A 364 11.74 -11.22 19.95
C LYS A 364 12.74 -11.19 18.80
N GLU A 365 13.08 -12.35 18.24
CA GLU A 365 13.99 -12.42 17.08
C GLU A 365 13.40 -11.72 15.85
N ALA A 366 12.09 -11.84 15.62
CA ALA A 366 11.41 -11.13 14.56
C ALA A 366 11.44 -9.59 14.74
N ASN A 367 11.34 -9.13 16.01
CA ASN A 367 11.49 -7.71 16.32
C ASN A 367 12.91 -7.22 16.03
N LEU A 368 13.94 -7.95 16.43
CA LEU A 368 15.35 -7.60 16.11
C LEU A 368 15.59 -7.59 14.60
N ALA A 369 15.09 -8.58 13.87
CA ALA A 369 15.17 -8.61 12.41
C ALA A 369 14.47 -7.40 11.77
N THR A 370 13.37 -6.92 12.36
CA THR A 370 12.67 -5.70 11.89
C THR A 370 13.54 -4.46 12.13
N VAL A 371 14.21 -4.36 13.27
CA VAL A 371 15.17 -3.28 13.56
C VAL A 371 16.28 -3.25 12.52
N ASP A 372 16.91 -4.39 12.25
CA ASP A 372 17.99 -4.51 11.26
C ASP A 372 17.51 -4.13 9.85
N ALA A 373 16.30 -4.58 9.48
CA ALA A 373 15.69 -4.25 8.20
C ALA A 373 15.43 -2.75 8.04
N VAL A 374 14.93 -2.08 9.08
CA VAL A 374 14.70 -0.63 9.07
C VAL A 374 16.02 0.13 8.96
N LEU A 375 17.03 -0.24 9.73
CA LEU A 375 18.34 0.40 9.67
C LEU A 375 18.98 0.26 8.28
N LEU A 376 18.89 -0.94 7.68
CA LEU A 376 19.37 -1.18 6.33
C LEU A 376 18.60 -0.38 5.29
N ALA A 377 17.26 -0.30 5.41
CA ALA A 377 16.42 0.45 4.49
C ALA A 377 16.75 1.96 4.53
N VAL A 378 16.87 2.54 5.73
CA VAL A 378 17.26 3.94 5.92
C VAL A 378 18.66 4.20 5.33
N GLN A 379 19.62 3.31 5.57
CA GLN A 379 20.96 3.44 5.02
C GLN A 379 20.97 3.41 3.49
N LYS A 380 20.23 2.49 2.88
CA LYS A 380 20.09 2.42 1.42
C LYS A 380 19.46 3.70 0.85
N ALA A 381 18.36 4.17 1.45
CA ALA A 381 17.71 5.40 1.00
C ALA A 381 18.63 6.62 1.11
N TYR A 382 19.37 6.72 2.20
CA TYR A 382 20.36 7.79 2.39
C TYR A 382 21.48 7.74 1.33
N LEU A 383 22.05 6.58 1.07
CA LEU A 383 23.09 6.41 0.05
C LEU A 383 22.56 6.73 -1.36
N ASN A 384 21.33 6.30 -1.67
CA ASN A 384 20.68 6.65 -2.94
C ASN A 384 20.47 8.16 -3.08
N LEU A 385 20.04 8.83 -2.01
CA LEU A 385 19.91 10.29 -1.98
C LEU A 385 21.22 10.99 -2.29
N ARG A 386 22.32 10.60 -1.62
CA ARG A 386 23.64 11.19 -1.83
C ARG A 386 24.20 10.91 -3.24
N SER A 387 23.97 9.70 -3.75
CA SER A 387 24.35 9.35 -5.13
C SER A 387 23.55 10.18 -6.16
N ALA A 388 22.25 10.32 -5.95
CA ALA A 388 21.40 11.13 -6.83
C ALA A 388 21.81 12.61 -6.80
N GLU A 389 22.13 13.15 -5.63
CA GLU A 389 22.63 14.52 -5.47
C GLU A 389 23.91 14.79 -6.28
N GLN A 390 24.89 13.89 -6.20
CA GLN A 390 26.13 13.99 -6.98
C GLN A 390 25.87 13.86 -8.48
N THR A 391 24.91 13.03 -8.88
CA THR A 391 24.56 12.81 -10.28
C THR A 391 23.97 14.06 -10.92
N ILE A 392 23.20 14.89 -10.19
CA ILE A 392 22.64 16.15 -10.70
C ILE A 392 23.74 17.07 -11.22
N GLN A 393 24.79 17.29 -10.43
CA GLN A 393 25.87 18.20 -10.82
C GLN A 393 26.61 17.74 -12.08
N SER A 394 26.89 16.45 -12.19
CA SER A 394 27.58 15.88 -13.36
C SER A 394 26.70 15.92 -14.61
N THR A 395 25.40 15.62 -14.49
CA THR A 395 24.48 15.63 -15.62
C THR A 395 24.15 17.06 -16.08
N GLN A 396 24.05 18.02 -15.15
CA GLN A 396 23.91 19.46 -15.49
C GLN A 396 25.10 19.95 -16.31
N THR A 397 26.31 19.58 -15.90
CA THR A 397 27.53 19.91 -16.65
C THR A 397 27.51 19.25 -18.04
N ALA A 398 27.07 17.99 -18.14
CA ALA A 398 26.97 17.28 -19.41
C ALA A 398 25.97 17.95 -20.37
N VAL A 399 24.84 18.47 -19.87
CA VAL A 399 23.88 19.23 -20.69
C VAL A 399 24.53 20.49 -21.26
N ALA A 400 25.22 21.29 -20.43
CA ALA A 400 25.89 22.49 -20.87
C ALA A 400 26.96 22.22 -21.94
N GLN A 401 27.77 21.18 -21.73
CA GLN A 401 28.80 20.77 -22.70
C GLN A 401 28.18 20.19 -23.97
N GLY A 402 27.12 19.37 -23.87
CA GLY A 402 26.39 18.82 -25.00
C GLY A 402 25.76 19.91 -25.86
N GLN A 403 25.16 20.92 -25.23
CA GLN A 403 24.56 22.06 -25.93
C GLN A 403 25.59 22.88 -26.71
N GLU A 404 26.74 23.15 -26.13
CA GLU A 404 27.80 23.87 -26.81
C GLU A 404 28.42 23.01 -27.93
N SER A 405 28.62 21.72 -27.71
CA SER A 405 29.08 20.77 -28.75
C SER A 405 28.16 20.74 -29.98
N PHE A 406 26.84 20.64 -29.73
CA PHE A 406 25.84 20.67 -30.81
C PHE A 406 25.85 22.00 -31.56
N ARG A 407 25.96 23.11 -30.83
CA ARG A 407 26.06 24.46 -31.43
C ARG A 407 27.28 24.57 -32.36
N ILE A 408 28.45 24.11 -31.88
CA ILE A 408 29.71 24.15 -32.66
C ILE A 408 29.61 23.21 -33.86
N ALA A 409 29.12 21.97 -33.70
CA ALA A 409 28.95 21.02 -34.80
C ALA A 409 28.04 21.58 -35.92
N THR A 410 26.93 22.19 -35.52
CA THR A 410 25.99 22.86 -36.46
C THR A 410 26.65 24.00 -37.19
N LEU A 411 27.42 24.84 -36.51
CA LEU A 411 28.13 25.99 -37.18
C LEU A 411 29.22 25.48 -38.12
N ARG A 412 30.02 24.46 -37.73
CA ARG A 412 31.05 23.88 -38.59
C ARG A 412 30.43 23.25 -39.87
N TYR A 413 29.31 22.56 -39.69
CA TYR A 413 28.60 21.93 -40.80
C TYR A 413 28.06 23.05 -41.79
N ARG A 414 27.46 24.10 -41.26
CA ARG A 414 27.01 25.25 -42.08
C ARG A 414 28.17 25.93 -42.83
N ALA A 415 29.32 26.01 -42.21
CA ALA A 415 30.54 26.58 -42.82
C ALA A 415 31.25 25.63 -43.81
N GLY A 416 30.75 24.41 -44.01
CA GLY A 416 31.36 23.42 -44.89
C GLY A 416 32.63 22.75 -44.38
N VAL A 417 32.95 22.91 -43.07
CA VAL A 417 34.18 22.36 -42.44
C VAL A 417 33.84 21.25 -41.40
N GLY A 418 32.61 20.80 -41.32
CA GLY A 418 32.11 19.70 -40.47
C GLY A 418 31.31 18.71 -41.32
N THR A 419 31.06 17.52 -40.76
CA THR A 419 30.29 16.45 -41.42
C THR A 419 28.84 16.43 -40.90
N ASN A 420 27.92 15.86 -41.71
CA ASN A 420 26.56 15.55 -41.30
C ASN A 420 26.54 14.66 -40.02
N LEU A 421 27.44 13.67 -39.96
CA LEU A 421 27.55 12.77 -38.82
C LEU A 421 27.92 13.49 -37.52
N ASP A 422 28.80 14.54 -37.57
CA ASP A 422 29.18 15.30 -36.40
C ASP A 422 27.96 15.99 -35.75
N VAL A 423 27.02 16.52 -36.57
CA VAL A 423 25.82 17.17 -36.09
C VAL A 423 24.85 16.17 -35.49
N LEU A 424 24.62 15.04 -36.15
CA LEU A 424 23.72 13.98 -35.69
C LEU A 424 24.23 13.35 -34.38
N ASP A 425 25.53 13.11 -34.27
CA ASP A 425 26.14 12.57 -33.02
C ASP A 425 26.08 13.59 -31.87
N ALA A 426 26.36 14.86 -32.14
CA ALA A 426 26.27 15.90 -31.13
C ALA A 426 24.83 16.09 -30.62
N GLU A 427 23.80 16.04 -31.51
CA GLU A 427 22.40 16.11 -31.10
C GLU A 427 21.98 14.89 -30.27
N THR A 428 22.35 13.68 -30.68
CA THR A 428 22.07 12.47 -29.92
C THR A 428 22.67 12.54 -28.51
N LYS A 429 23.90 13.03 -28.38
CA LYS A 429 24.57 13.21 -27.09
C LYS A 429 23.90 14.28 -26.24
N LEU A 430 23.46 15.39 -26.84
CA LEU A 430 22.72 16.44 -26.14
C LEU A 430 21.38 15.94 -25.62
N THR A 431 20.61 15.25 -26.46
CA THR A 431 19.31 14.67 -26.07
C THR A 431 19.48 13.64 -24.95
N THR A 432 20.52 12.79 -25.04
CA THR A 432 20.86 11.85 -23.97
C THR A 432 21.23 12.57 -22.66
N ALA A 433 22.03 13.63 -22.72
CA ALA A 433 22.39 14.42 -21.55
C ALA A 433 21.18 15.08 -20.88
N ARG A 434 20.25 15.65 -21.69
CA ARG A 434 18.98 16.23 -21.20
C ARG A 434 18.12 15.17 -20.51
N ASN A 435 17.95 14.00 -21.11
CA ASN A 435 17.21 12.89 -20.51
C ASN A 435 17.81 12.45 -19.17
N ASN A 436 19.15 12.34 -19.12
CA ASN A 436 19.86 11.95 -17.90
C ASN A 436 19.71 13.01 -16.78
N TYR A 437 19.67 14.30 -17.13
CA TYR A 437 19.47 15.37 -16.17
C TYR A 437 18.04 15.35 -15.58
N VAL A 438 17.01 15.19 -16.43
CA VAL A 438 15.63 15.04 -15.97
C VAL A 438 15.49 13.83 -15.03
N GLN A 439 16.09 12.69 -15.42
CA GLN A 439 16.09 11.48 -14.59
C GLN A 439 16.85 11.67 -13.27
N ALA A 440 17.95 12.43 -13.25
CA ALA A 440 18.71 12.72 -12.03
C ALA A 440 17.88 13.56 -11.05
N LEU A 441 17.18 14.58 -11.53
CA LEU A 441 16.27 15.40 -10.71
C LEU A 441 15.13 14.55 -10.12
N TYR A 442 14.55 13.67 -10.93
CA TYR A 442 13.52 12.74 -10.46
C TYR A 442 14.08 11.80 -9.37
N ASN A 443 15.21 11.15 -9.62
CA ASN A 443 15.84 10.23 -8.68
C ASN A 443 16.17 10.90 -7.34
N TYR A 444 16.59 12.16 -7.38
CA TYR A 444 16.86 12.93 -6.17
C TYR A 444 15.57 13.19 -5.36
N ASN A 445 14.55 13.75 -5.98
CA ASN A 445 13.30 14.09 -5.30
C ASN A 445 12.58 12.85 -4.75
N ILE A 446 12.58 11.73 -5.50
CA ILE A 446 12.00 10.48 -5.02
C ILE A 446 12.82 9.85 -3.88
N SER A 447 14.14 10.04 -3.88
CA SER A 447 15.00 9.56 -2.79
C SER A 447 14.74 10.33 -1.48
N ILE A 448 14.42 11.62 -1.55
CA ILE A 448 13.98 12.41 -0.39
C ILE A 448 12.66 11.82 0.15
N ALA A 449 11.65 11.66 -0.71
CA ALA A 449 10.36 11.12 -0.32
C ALA A 449 10.48 9.70 0.29
N ALA A 450 11.34 8.85 -0.27
CA ALA A 450 11.63 7.52 0.25
C ALA A 450 12.31 7.57 1.63
N LEU A 451 13.26 8.48 1.83
CA LEU A 451 13.93 8.65 3.13
C LEU A 451 12.95 9.14 4.19
N GLU A 452 12.09 10.12 3.86
CA GLU A 452 11.06 10.64 4.78
C GLU A 452 10.03 9.58 5.14
N GLN A 453 9.60 8.75 4.19
CA GLN A 453 8.73 7.60 4.46
C GLN A 453 9.40 6.59 5.40
N LEU A 454 10.65 6.21 5.12
CA LEU A 454 11.38 5.20 5.90
C LEU A 454 11.74 5.68 7.29
N THR A 455 11.92 6.97 7.48
CA THR A 455 12.16 7.57 8.81
C THR A 455 10.88 7.81 9.60
N GLY A 456 9.71 7.82 8.97
CA GLY A 456 8.44 8.05 9.66
C GLY A 456 8.15 9.53 9.93
N VAL A 457 8.56 10.41 9.03
CA VAL A 457 8.22 11.85 9.08
C VAL A 457 6.69 12.03 9.06
N PRO A 458 6.10 12.97 9.85
CA PRO A 458 4.66 13.16 9.92
C PRO A 458 3.99 13.33 8.56
N LEU A 459 2.79 12.78 8.41
CA LEU A 459 2.06 12.74 7.14
C LEU A 459 1.76 14.12 6.55
N ASN A 460 1.51 15.11 7.38
CA ASN A 460 1.20 16.49 7.00
C ASN A 460 2.43 17.34 6.63
N THR A 461 3.64 16.76 6.67
CA THR A 461 4.87 17.47 6.30
C THR A 461 5.04 17.43 4.79
N PRO A 462 5.21 18.57 4.09
CA PRO A 462 5.60 18.60 2.69
C PRO A 462 6.96 17.95 2.46
N VAL A 463 7.17 17.37 1.28
CA VAL A 463 8.45 16.71 0.95
C VAL A 463 9.61 17.71 0.96
N GLY A 464 10.72 17.28 1.52
CA GLY A 464 11.92 18.12 1.68
C GLY A 464 11.97 18.91 2.99
N GLN A 465 10.85 19.10 3.70
CA GLN A 465 10.82 19.73 5.02
C GLN A 465 11.12 18.75 6.16
N GLY A 466 11.07 17.45 5.90
CA GLY A 466 11.45 16.42 6.87
C GLY A 466 12.88 16.54 7.39
N ALA A 467 13.79 17.17 6.64
CA ALA A 467 15.16 17.42 7.06
C ALA A 467 15.24 18.21 8.36
N GLU A 468 14.46 19.29 8.49
CA GLU A 468 14.43 20.13 9.69
C GLU A 468 13.84 19.38 10.89
N ILE A 469 12.81 18.58 10.65
CA ILE A 469 12.17 17.76 11.69
C ILE A 469 13.16 16.72 12.21
N ILE A 470 13.84 16.00 11.32
CA ILE A 470 14.83 14.98 11.69
C ILE A 470 16.01 15.62 12.43
N ALA A 471 16.55 16.73 11.93
CA ALA A 471 17.70 17.40 12.51
C ALA A 471 17.41 17.98 13.91
N ASN A 472 16.21 18.54 14.12
CA ASN A 472 15.81 19.22 15.35
C ASN A 472 15.11 18.30 16.37
N SER A 473 14.90 17.01 16.05
CA SER A 473 14.16 16.07 16.89
C SER A 473 14.83 15.71 18.22
N GLY A 474 16.15 15.94 18.36
CA GLY A 474 16.93 15.45 19.50
C GLY A 474 16.99 13.92 19.60
N ALA A 475 16.66 13.19 18.53
CA ALA A 475 16.57 11.74 18.53
C ALA A 475 17.87 11.04 18.93
N LEU A 476 19.02 11.60 18.54
CA LEU A 476 20.35 11.09 18.96
C LEU A 476 20.54 11.16 20.47
N GLU A 477 20.14 12.28 21.10
CA GLU A 477 20.25 12.44 22.56
C GLU A 477 19.28 11.53 23.30
N GLN A 478 18.07 11.33 22.77
CA GLN A 478 17.08 10.42 23.34
C GLN A 478 17.58 8.97 23.32
N LEU A 479 18.15 8.52 22.20
CA LEU A 479 18.71 7.17 22.11
C LEU A 479 19.94 6.98 23.02
N ALA A 480 20.82 8.00 23.12
CA ALA A 480 21.95 7.96 24.02
C ALA A 480 21.52 7.80 25.49
N LYS A 481 20.45 8.50 25.91
CA LYS A 481 19.87 8.36 27.26
C LYS A 481 19.24 6.98 27.50
N LEU A 482 18.60 6.38 26.49
CA LEU A 482 18.04 5.03 26.61
C LEU A 482 19.15 3.98 26.75
N GLY A 483 20.27 4.12 26.04
CA GLY A 483 21.42 3.23 26.14
C GLY A 483 22.23 3.37 27.45
N SER A 484 22.17 4.53 28.13
CA SER A 484 22.85 4.75 29.41
C SER A 484 22.07 4.25 30.63
N ASN A 485 20.80 3.92 30.47
CA ASN A 485 19.91 3.42 31.53
C ASN A 485 19.74 1.88 31.54
N GLN A 486 20.45 1.15 30.70
CA GLN A 486 20.58 -0.30 30.70
C GLN A 486 21.92 -0.73 31.31
#